data_a6303731e76fd4fac8d4d4cb9778713e
#
_entry.id   a6303731e76fd4fac8d4d4cb9778713e
#
_cell.length_a   1.000
_cell.length_b   1.000
_cell.length_c   1.000
_cell.angle_alpha   90.00
_cell.angle_beta   90.00
_cell.angle_gamma   90.00
#
_symmetry.space_group_name_H-M   'P 1'
#
loop_
_entity.id
_entity.type
_entity.pdbx_description
1 polymer ?
#
loop_
_entity_poly.entity_id
_entity_poly.type
_entity_poly.pdbx_seq_one_letter_code
_entity_poly.pdbx_strand_id
1 'polypeptide(L)'
;MKESYQYKSDMAEHLQCYLTEKQMTGFKFEKQGKQLQRFDDYYYRNGYRGVKLTKPMTDRFIYGTIYEKSSTHYNKEILLNSLAEFLIGKGYAVFIPPIKSAPKKRCSHVPYIFSKEELKRLFLAIDKYPRTTLTNRNSGDPVLFRLLYGCGLRVSEALNLQLKDIDLKTGTITILHAKNSRDRLVPIAESLIERFRKLFLKLRPLLAI
;
A
#
# COMPACT_ATOMS: atom_id res chain seq x y z
N MET A 1 -13.88 -0.06 -0.07
CA MET A 1 -14.42 1.28 0.24
C MET A 1 -13.43 2.32 -0.29
N LYS A 2 -13.89 3.32 -1.07
CA LYS A 2 -13.04 4.47 -1.44
C LYS A 2 -12.81 5.28 -0.16
N GLU A 3 -11.56 5.54 0.22
CA GLU A 3 -11.26 6.45 1.33
C GLU A 3 -11.82 7.84 0.98
N SER A 4 -12.73 8.35 1.79
CA SER A 4 -13.24 9.72 1.66
C SER A 4 -12.27 10.66 2.36
N TYR A 5 -11.59 11.51 1.60
CA TYR A 5 -10.74 12.55 2.15
C TYR A 5 -11.57 13.80 2.44
N GLN A 6 -11.44 14.34 3.65
CA GLN A 6 -12.10 15.56 4.06
C GLN A 6 -11.09 16.71 4.11
N TYR A 7 -11.19 17.63 3.18
CA TYR A 7 -10.38 18.84 3.12
C TYR A 7 -11.09 19.99 3.85
N LYS A 8 -10.33 20.91 4.48
CA LYS A 8 -10.87 21.96 5.36
C LYS A 8 -10.42 23.37 4.98
N SER A 9 -9.37 23.46 4.16
CA SER A 9 -8.82 24.76 3.76
C SER A 9 -9.59 25.38 2.61
N ASP A 10 -9.29 26.64 2.29
CA ASP A 10 -9.83 27.32 1.12
C ASP A 10 -9.44 26.65 -0.21
N MET A 11 -8.49 25.72 -0.17
CA MET A 11 -8.10 24.89 -1.32
C MET A 11 -8.92 23.59 -1.45
N ALA A 12 -9.81 23.29 -0.53
CA ALA A 12 -10.52 22.01 -0.42
C ALA A 12 -11.16 21.55 -1.73
N GLU A 13 -11.89 22.43 -2.41
CA GLU A 13 -12.54 22.12 -3.68
C GLU A 13 -11.51 21.75 -4.78
N HIS A 14 -10.42 22.50 -4.86
CA HIS A 14 -9.38 22.24 -5.85
C HIS A 14 -8.59 20.96 -5.57
N LEU A 15 -8.32 20.66 -4.30
CA LEU A 15 -7.68 19.41 -3.89
C LEU A 15 -8.56 18.20 -4.22
N GLN A 16 -9.86 18.30 -3.98
CA GLN A 16 -10.82 17.25 -4.33
C GLN A 16 -10.93 17.10 -5.85
N CYS A 17 -11.00 18.17 -6.60
CA CYS A 17 -11.05 18.15 -8.06
C CYS A 17 -9.78 17.50 -8.64
N TYR A 18 -8.61 17.91 -8.17
CA TYR A 18 -7.32 17.33 -8.56
C TYR A 18 -7.25 15.83 -8.27
N LEU A 19 -7.66 15.41 -7.07
CA LEU A 19 -7.68 14.00 -6.69
C LEU A 19 -8.60 13.19 -7.61
N THR A 20 -9.79 13.72 -7.88
CA THR A 20 -10.79 13.07 -8.75
C THR A 20 -10.26 12.92 -10.17
N GLU A 21 -9.66 13.97 -10.74
CA GLU A 21 -9.06 13.95 -12.08
C GLU A 21 -7.98 12.86 -12.18
N LYS A 22 -7.06 12.79 -11.18
CA LYS A 22 -6.03 11.75 -11.16
C LYS A 22 -6.59 10.34 -11.02
N GLN A 23 -7.68 10.15 -10.27
CA GLN A 23 -8.34 8.86 -10.14
C GLN A 23 -9.08 8.45 -11.43
N MET A 24 -9.66 9.39 -12.16
CA MET A 24 -10.32 9.14 -13.46
C MET A 24 -9.32 8.69 -14.54
N THR A 25 -8.06 9.09 -14.44
CA THR A 25 -6.98 8.61 -15.33
C THR A 25 -6.45 7.21 -14.97
N GLY A 26 -7.13 6.48 -14.07
CA GLY A 26 -6.82 5.10 -13.70
C GLY A 26 -5.80 4.92 -12.57
N PHE A 27 -5.32 6.00 -11.96
CA PHE A 27 -4.45 5.93 -10.79
C PHE A 27 -5.26 5.73 -9.51
N LYS A 28 -4.87 4.78 -8.64
CA LYS A 28 -5.50 4.62 -7.31
C LYS A 28 -5.32 5.85 -6.42
N PHE A 29 -4.19 6.51 -6.51
CA PHE A 29 -3.82 7.78 -5.85
C PHE A 29 -4.03 7.81 -4.32
N GLU A 30 -4.09 6.64 -3.65
CA GLU A 30 -4.36 6.53 -2.21
C GLU A 30 -3.29 7.20 -1.34
N LYS A 31 -2.00 6.93 -1.64
CA LYS A 31 -0.88 7.52 -0.89
C LYS A 31 -0.80 9.04 -1.09
N GLN A 32 -1.04 9.46 -2.31
CA GLN A 32 -1.06 10.88 -2.68
C GLN A 32 -2.26 11.59 -2.08
N GLY A 33 -3.44 10.94 -2.01
CA GLY A 33 -4.62 11.46 -1.33
C GLY A 33 -4.35 11.73 0.15
N LYS A 34 -3.71 10.79 0.86
CA LYS A 34 -3.26 11.02 2.25
C LYS A 34 -2.26 12.17 2.37
N GLN A 35 -1.39 12.32 1.39
CA GLN A 35 -0.41 13.41 1.39
C GLN A 35 -1.07 14.77 1.08
N LEU A 36 -2.08 14.80 0.20
CA LEU A 36 -2.91 16.00 -0.04
C LEU A 36 -3.67 16.41 1.22
N GLN A 37 -4.23 15.45 1.95
CA GLN A 37 -4.90 15.74 3.22
C GLN A 37 -3.94 16.34 4.24
N ARG A 38 -2.70 15.83 4.34
CA ARG A 38 -1.67 16.43 5.20
C ARG A 38 -1.30 17.83 4.76
N PHE A 39 -1.28 18.09 3.46
CA PHE A 39 -1.04 19.42 2.93
C PHE A 39 -2.20 20.37 3.25
N ASP A 40 -3.44 19.92 3.13
CA ASP A 40 -4.63 20.67 3.50
C ASP A 40 -4.65 21.03 4.98
N ASP A 41 -4.36 20.07 5.87
CA ASP A 41 -4.24 20.28 7.31
C ASP A 41 -3.12 21.30 7.64
N TYR A 42 -1.98 21.20 6.94
CA TYR A 42 -0.88 22.16 7.07
C TYR A 42 -1.31 23.55 6.64
N TYR A 43 -1.99 23.66 5.50
CA TYR A 43 -2.48 24.92 4.94
C TYR A 43 -3.45 25.61 5.92
N TYR A 44 -4.42 24.84 6.40
CA TYR A 44 -5.43 25.31 7.35
C TYR A 44 -4.82 25.76 8.68
N ARG A 45 -3.95 24.93 9.28
CA ARG A 45 -3.32 25.23 10.58
C ARG A 45 -2.41 26.46 10.57
N ASN A 46 -1.78 26.76 9.45
CA ASN A 46 -0.94 27.94 9.32
C ASN A 46 -1.73 29.21 8.89
N GLY A 47 -3.05 29.13 8.83
CA GLY A 47 -3.91 30.29 8.54
C GLY A 47 -3.78 30.80 7.12
N TYR A 48 -3.29 30.00 6.18
CA TYR A 48 -3.23 30.41 4.77
C TYR A 48 -4.64 30.56 4.20
N ARG A 49 -4.86 31.55 3.33
CA ARG A 49 -6.16 31.87 2.75
C ARG A 49 -6.09 31.95 1.22
N GLY A 50 -7.25 31.65 0.60
CA GLY A 50 -7.40 31.63 -0.85
C GLY A 50 -6.67 30.49 -1.51
N VAL A 51 -6.59 30.53 -2.85
CA VAL A 51 -5.90 29.50 -3.66
C VAL A 51 -4.52 30.02 -4.03
N LYS A 52 -3.50 29.61 -3.30
CA LYS A 52 -2.12 30.05 -3.54
C LYS A 52 -1.09 29.02 -3.12
N LEU A 53 0.00 28.96 -3.85
CA LEU A 53 1.23 28.29 -3.46
C LEU A 53 2.36 29.29 -3.56
N THR A 54 3.09 29.47 -2.47
CA THR A 54 4.27 30.35 -2.43
C THR A 54 5.51 29.52 -2.10
N LYS A 55 6.68 30.00 -2.53
CA LYS A 55 7.93 29.28 -2.26
C LYS A 55 8.17 29.03 -0.78
N PRO A 56 8.04 29.99 0.15
CA PRO A 56 8.24 29.74 1.58
C PRO A 56 7.27 28.70 2.14
N MET A 57 5.98 28.72 1.70
CA MET A 57 4.96 27.77 2.12
C MET A 57 5.31 26.35 1.68
N THR A 58 5.64 26.17 0.40
CA THR A 58 5.98 24.85 -0.16
C THR A 58 7.26 24.30 0.42
N ASP A 59 8.30 25.12 0.54
CA ASP A 59 9.58 24.72 1.14
C ASP A 59 9.39 24.27 2.60
N ARG A 60 8.59 24.99 3.39
CA ARG A 60 8.28 24.61 4.78
C ARG A 60 7.50 23.31 4.86
N PHE A 61 6.54 23.07 3.99
CA PHE A 61 5.80 21.80 3.96
C PHE A 61 6.69 20.64 3.53
N ILE A 62 7.55 20.84 2.52
CA ILE A 62 8.42 19.79 1.99
C ILE A 62 9.54 19.44 2.96
N TYR A 63 10.25 20.46 3.48
CA TYR A 63 11.52 20.29 4.22
C TYR A 63 11.42 20.60 5.72
N GLY A 64 10.27 21.07 6.21
CA GLY A 64 10.10 21.53 7.59
C GLY A 64 10.19 20.44 8.66
N THR A 65 10.25 19.17 8.28
CA THR A 65 10.39 18.04 9.21
C THR A 65 11.79 17.45 9.11
N ILE A 66 12.61 17.64 10.13
CA ILE A 66 14.04 17.29 10.16
C ILE A 66 14.31 15.79 9.98
N TYR A 67 13.38 14.92 10.42
CA TYR A 67 13.58 13.46 10.42
C TYR A 67 12.97 12.75 9.20
N GLU A 68 12.49 13.47 8.22
CA GLU A 68 11.93 12.84 7.02
C GLU A 68 13.03 12.35 6.07
N LYS A 69 12.79 11.19 5.47
CA LYS A 69 13.70 10.63 4.46
C LYS A 69 13.66 11.44 3.17
N SER A 70 14.78 11.54 2.47
CA SER A 70 14.88 12.18 1.15
C SER A 70 13.81 11.71 0.14
N SER A 71 13.43 10.41 0.20
CA SER A 71 12.35 9.87 -0.62
C SER A 71 10.97 10.45 -0.28
N THR A 72 10.75 10.88 0.96
CA THR A 72 9.51 11.55 1.39
C THR A 72 9.47 12.97 0.82
N HIS A 73 10.59 13.70 0.90
CA HIS A 73 10.71 15.02 0.29
C HIS A 73 10.44 14.96 -1.21
N TYR A 74 11.07 14.02 -1.91
CA TYR A 74 10.86 13.80 -3.34
C TYR A 74 9.38 13.55 -3.69
N ASN A 75 8.69 12.73 -2.91
CA ASN A 75 7.26 12.48 -3.13
C ASN A 75 6.40 13.73 -2.88
N LYS A 76 6.75 14.56 -1.90
CA LYS A 76 6.07 15.84 -1.63
C LYS A 76 6.34 16.85 -2.76
N GLU A 77 7.57 16.93 -3.25
CA GLU A 77 7.96 17.78 -4.38
C GLU A 77 7.14 17.44 -5.62
N ILE A 78 7.10 16.17 -6.03
CA ILE A 78 6.31 15.70 -7.18
C ILE A 78 4.84 16.04 -7.01
N LEU A 79 4.29 15.79 -5.82
CA LEU A 79 2.87 16.03 -5.56
C LEU A 79 2.52 17.51 -5.68
N LEU A 80 3.30 18.40 -5.04
CA LEU A 80 3.05 19.84 -5.08
C LEU A 80 3.37 20.46 -6.44
N ASN A 81 4.38 19.95 -7.15
CA ASN A 81 4.67 20.34 -8.52
C ASN A 81 3.46 20.05 -9.43
N SER A 82 2.96 18.81 -9.42
CA SER A 82 1.80 18.42 -10.22
C SER A 82 0.50 19.13 -9.80
N LEU A 83 0.32 19.43 -8.50
CA LEU A 83 -0.79 20.26 -8.03
C LEU A 83 -0.68 21.69 -8.51
N ALA A 84 0.53 22.27 -8.52
CA ALA A 84 0.77 23.63 -9.03
C ALA A 84 0.44 23.72 -10.53
N GLU A 85 0.89 22.76 -11.33
CA GLU A 85 0.54 22.67 -12.76
C GLU A 85 -0.98 22.60 -12.98
N PHE A 86 -1.69 21.78 -12.17
CA PHE A 86 -3.15 21.71 -12.22
C PHE A 86 -3.81 23.04 -11.91
N LEU A 87 -3.34 23.75 -10.85
CA LEU A 87 -3.88 25.06 -10.46
C LEU A 87 -3.62 26.13 -11.54
N ILE A 88 -2.46 26.11 -12.17
CA ILE A 88 -2.15 26.99 -13.30
C ILE A 88 -3.11 26.72 -14.48
N GLY A 89 -3.38 25.46 -14.77
CA GLY A 89 -4.38 25.06 -15.77
C GLY A 89 -5.81 25.54 -15.45
N LYS A 90 -6.09 25.84 -14.16
CA LYS A 90 -7.35 26.47 -13.70
C LYS A 90 -7.29 28.00 -13.64
N GLY A 91 -6.19 28.63 -14.09
CA GLY A 91 -6.02 30.07 -14.15
C GLY A 91 -5.42 30.72 -12.89
N TYR A 92 -4.92 29.95 -11.93
CA TYR A 92 -4.30 30.50 -10.72
C TYR A 92 -2.81 30.75 -10.94
N ALA A 93 -2.34 31.92 -10.52
CA ALA A 93 -0.92 32.25 -10.49
C ALA A 93 -0.28 31.70 -9.22
N VAL A 94 0.37 30.53 -9.30
CA VAL A 94 0.99 29.86 -8.18
C VAL A 94 2.46 29.52 -8.45
N PHE A 95 3.25 29.38 -7.39
CA PHE A 95 4.63 28.94 -7.48
C PHE A 95 4.70 27.43 -7.76
N ILE A 96 5.49 27.01 -8.74
CA ILE A 96 5.78 25.61 -9.05
C ILE A 96 7.03 25.19 -8.26
N PRO A 97 6.91 24.29 -7.25
CA PRO A 97 8.06 23.80 -6.53
C PRO A 97 8.96 22.97 -7.44
N PRO A 98 10.27 23.25 -7.51
CA PRO A 98 11.18 22.45 -8.31
C PRO A 98 11.41 21.07 -7.63
N ILE A 99 11.59 20.03 -8.45
CA ILE A 99 11.96 18.70 -7.98
C ILE A 99 13.48 18.66 -7.81
N LYS A 100 13.95 18.80 -6.56
CA LYS A 100 15.39 18.85 -6.20
C LYS A 100 15.88 17.54 -5.62
N SER A 101 15.01 16.84 -4.88
CA SER A 101 15.35 15.60 -4.20
C SER A 101 15.29 14.44 -5.18
N ALA A 102 16.38 14.17 -5.89
CA ALA A 102 16.46 12.91 -6.62
C ALA A 102 16.33 11.74 -5.62
N PRO A 103 15.52 10.71 -5.92
CA PRO A 103 15.59 9.50 -5.12
C PRO A 103 17.03 9.02 -5.19
N LYS A 104 17.73 9.00 -4.05
CA LYS A 104 19.04 8.34 -3.98
C LYS A 104 18.85 6.99 -4.64
N LYS A 105 19.69 6.68 -5.67
CA LYS A 105 19.79 5.33 -6.23
C LYS A 105 19.65 4.39 -5.05
N ARG A 106 18.59 3.57 -5.08
CA ARG A 106 18.30 2.65 -3.98
C ARG A 106 19.65 2.05 -3.60
N CYS A 107 20.11 2.28 -2.37
CA CYS A 107 21.17 1.45 -1.80
C CYS A 107 20.75 0.05 -2.17
N SER A 108 21.57 -0.63 -2.94
CA SER A 108 21.31 -1.98 -3.37
C SER A 108 21.23 -2.83 -2.10
N HIS A 109 20.05 -2.85 -1.48
CA HIS A 109 19.80 -3.82 -0.44
C HIS A 109 19.87 -5.17 -1.14
N VAL A 110 20.97 -5.85 -0.93
CA VAL A 110 21.13 -7.23 -1.39
C VAL A 110 20.18 -8.07 -0.51
N PRO A 111 19.12 -8.63 -1.07
CA PRO A 111 18.22 -9.46 -0.29
C PRO A 111 19.00 -10.65 0.27
N TYR A 112 18.76 -10.97 1.54
CA TYR A 112 19.30 -12.20 2.10
C TYR A 112 18.58 -13.40 1.46
N ILE A 113 19.32 -14.33 0.90
CA ILE A 113 18.81 -15.55 0.31
C ILE A 113 18.98 -16.67 1.32
N PHE A 114 17.87 -17.18 1.82
CA PHE A 114 17.87 -18.29 2.78
C PHE A 114 18.38 -19.58 2.15
N SER A 115 19.24 -20.29 2.84
CA SER A 115 19.62 -21.67 2.49
C SER A 115 18.43 -22.63 2.68
N LYS A 116 18.54 -23.83 2.10
CA LYS A 116 17.51 -24.87 2.28
C LYS A 116 17.34 -25.26 3.76
N GLU A 117 18.42 -25.31 4.49
CA GLU A 117 18.47 -25.64 5.92
C GLU A 117 17.81 -24.55 6.77
N GLU A 118 18.06 -23.30 6.45
CA GLU A 118 17.42 -22.17 7.12
C GLU A 118 15.93 -22.11 6.86
N LEU A 119 15.51 -22.33 5.62
CA LEU A 119 14.08 -22.42 5.26
C LEU A 119 13.39 -23.57 6.00
N LYS A 120 14.04 -24.73 6.08
CA LYS A 120 13.52 -25.89 6.84
C LYS A 120 13.34 -25.53 8.33
N ARG A 121 14.35 -24.91 8.96
CA ARG A 121 14.28 -24.43 10.33
C ARG A 121 13.17 -23.41 10.53
N LEU A 122 13.06 -22.44 9.61
CA LEU A 122 12.00 -21.43 9.64
C LEU A 122 10.60 -22.06 9.62
N PHE A 123 10.33 -22.97 8.67
CA PHE A 123 9.04 -23.64 8.58
C PHE A 123 8.73 -24.54 9.78
N LEU A 124 9.74 -25.21 10.35
CA LEU A 124 9.58 -25.98 11.59
C LEU A 124 9.24 -25.06 12.77
N ALA A 125 9.88 -23.91 12.88
CA ALA A 125 9.59 -22.92 13.92
C ALA A 125 8.16 -22.39 13.79
N ILE A 126 7.72 -22.03 12.58
CA ILE A 126 6.35 -21.55 12.30
C ILE A 126 5.32 -22.63 12.65
N ASP A 127 5.58 -23.89 12.32
CA ASP A 127 4.66 -25.00 12.59
C ASP A 127 4.55 -25.30 14.11
N LYS A 128 5.63 -25.07 14.87
CA LYS A 128 5.71 -25.30 16.32
C LYS A 128 5.31 -24.10 17.17
N TYR A 129 5.14 -22.92 16.56
CA TYR A 129 4.87 -21.69 17.30
C TYR A 129 3.62 -21.88 18.19
N PRO A 130 3.71 -21.57 19.50
CA PRO A 130 2.62 -21.81 20.42
C PRO A 130 1.38 -21.00 20.03
N ARG A 131 0.27 -21.70 19.94
CA ARG A 131 -1.03 -21.09 19.62
C ARG A 131 -1.55 -20.40 20.86
N THR A 132 -1.55 -19.08 20.85
CA THR A 132 -2.26 -18.33 21.89
C THR A 132 -3.76 -18.34 21.57
N THR A 133 -4.57 -18.66 22.57
CA THR A 133 -6.05 -18.73 22.48
C THR A 133 -6.72 -17.42 22.12
N LEU A 134 -5.97 -16.30 22.17
CA LEU A 134 -6.48 -14.94 21.97
C LEU A 134 -6.53 -14.49 20.50
N THR A 135 -5.88 -15.17 19.57
CA THR A 135 -5.92 -14.80 18.15
C THR A 135 -5.93 -16.04 17.26
N ASN A 136 -6.94 -16.15 16.39
CA ASN A 136 -7.01 -17.17 15.33
C ASN A 136 -5.87 -17.05 14.29
N ARG A 137 -4.99 -16.04 14.41
CA ARG A 137 -3.87 -15.78 13.50
C ARG A 137 -2.91 -16.96 13.36
N ASN A 138 -2.60 -17.61 14.48
CA ASN A 138 -1.59 -18.68 14.51
C ASN A 138 -1.99 -19.94 13.72
N SER A 139 -3.26 -20.13 13.39
CA SER A 139 -3.70 -21.26 12.56
C SER A 139 -3.46 -21.02 11.06
N GLY A 140 -3.47 -19.78 10.62
CA GLY A 140 -3.24 -19.38 9.22
C GLY A 140 -1.77 -19.17 8.87
N ASP A 141 -0.92 -18.82 9.84
CA ASP A 141 0.48 -18.48 9.60
C ASP A 141 1.27 -19.58 8.86
N PRO A 142 1.17 -20.88 9.21
CA PRO A 142 1.86 -21.92 8.46
C PRO A 142 1.49 -22.00 6.98
N VAL A 143 0.24 -21.69 6.64
CA VAL A 143 -0.25 -21.65 5.26
C VAL A 143 0.21 -20.35 4.60
N LEU A 144 0.08 -19.21 5.29
CA LEU A 144 0.48 -17.89 4.76
C LEU A 144 1.95 -17.87 4.33
N PHE A 145 2.87 -18.28 5.20
CA PHE A 145 4.29 -18.28 4.87
C PHE A 145 4.64 -19.21 3.71
N ARG A 146 3.94 -20.35 3.59
CA ARG A 146 4.13 -21.25 2.44
C ARG A 146 3.54 -20.72 1.15
N LEU A 147 2.44 -19.97 1.21
CA LEU A 147 1.92 -19.23 0.05
C LEU A 147 2.92 -18.19 -0.44
N LEU A 148 3.50 -17.42 0.48
CA LEU A 148 4.50 -16.40 0.13
C LEU A 148 5.73 -17.04 -0.52
N TYR A 149 6.24 -18.13 0.04
CA TYR A 149 7.43 -18.81 -0.45
C TYR A 149 7.18 -19.67 -1.68
N GLY A 150 6.18 -20.57 -1.62
CA GLY A 150 5.95 -21.58 -2.65
C GLY A 150 5.19 -21.07 -3.87
N CYS A 151 4.30 -20.09 -3.68
CA CYS A 151 3.49 -19.51 -4.75
C CYS A 151 3.96 -18.12 -5.17
N GLY A 152 4.94 -17.54 -4.51
CA GLY A 152 5.47 -16.21 -4.83
C GLY A 152 4.43 -15.09 -4.75
N LEU A 153 3.43 -15.24 -3.88
CA LEU A 153 2.40 -14.22 -3.69
C LEU A 153 2.99 -12.97 -3.01
N ARG A 154 2.47 -11.79 -3.36
CA ARG A 154 2.73 -10.60 -2.55
C ARG A 154 2.03 -10.73 -1.20
N VAL A 155 2.60 -10.13 -0.16
CA VAL A 155 1.99 -10.16 1.19
C VAL A 155 0.53 -9.71 1.16
N SER A 156 0.24 -8.61 0.44
CA SER A 156 -1.13 -8.11 0.31
C SER A 156 -2.05 -9.05 -0.46
N GLU A 157 -1.57 -9.78 -1.45
CA GLU A 157 -2.35 -10.77 -2.20
C GLU A 157 -2.70 -11.95 -1.28
N ALA A 158 -1.71 -12.46 -0.55
CA ALA A 158 -1.93 -13.58 0.37
C ALA A 158 -2.86 -13.22 1.54
N LEU A 159 -2.77 -12.01 2.09
CA LEU A 159 -3.63 -11.55 3.19
C LEU A 159 -5.07 -11.24 2.75
N ASN A 160 -5.28 -10.87 1.49
CA ASN A 160 -6.63 -10.59 0.96
C ASN A 160 -7.26 -11.81 0.25
N LEU A 161 -6.60 -12.96 0.26
CA LEU A 161 -7.09 -14.17 -0.37
C LEU A 161 -8.39 -14.64 0.30
N GLN A 162 -9.41 -14.91 -0.48
CA GLN A 162 -10.70 -15.41 -0.03
C GLN A 162 -10.85 -16.91 -0.34
N LEU A 163 -11.70 -17.59 0.40
CA LEU A 163 -11.95 -19.03 0.18
C LEU A 163 -12.43 -19.35 -1.25
N LYS A 164 -13.20 -18.46 -1.85
CA LYS A 164 -13.71 -18.60 -3.22
C LYS A 164 -12.60 -18.53 -4.28
N ASP A 165 -11.44 -17.96 -3.91
CA ASP A 165 -10.31 -17.77 -4.83
C ASP A 165 -9.40 -19.02 -4.86
N ILE A 166 -9.69 -20.03 -4.03
CA ILE A 166 -8.87 -21.24 -3.86
C ILE A 166 -9.67 -22.45 -4.35
N ASP A 167 -9.19 -23.06 -5.42
CA ASP A 167 -9.72 -24.34 -5.91
C ASP A 167 -8.79 -25.49 -5.49
N LEU A 168 -9.19 -26.24 -4.47
CA LEU A 168 -8.45 -27.39 -3.98
C LEU A 168 -8.61 -28.64 -4.84
N LYS A 169 -9.54 -28.65 -5.83
CA LYS A 169 -9.70 -29.78 -6.75
C LYS A 169 -8.69 -29.68 -7.87
N THR A 170 -8.56 -28.50 -8.47
CA THR A 170 -7.59 -28.23 -9.52
C THR A 170 -6.21 -27.83 -9.00
N GLY A 171 -6.09 -27.55 -7.69
CA GLY A 171 -4.85 -27.11 -7.09
C GLY A 171 -4.42 -25.72 -7.56
N THR A 172 -5.36 -24.78 -7.69
CA THR A 172 -5.09 -23.43 -8.20
C THR A 172 -5.63 -22.35 -7.31
N ILE A 173 -4.98 -21.19 -7.32
CA ILE A 173 -5.43 -19.95 -6.68
C ILE A 173 -5.64 -18.89 -7.75
N THR A 174 -6.78 -18.23 -7.74
CA THR A 174 -7.06 -17.07 -8.58
C THR A 174 -6.68 -15.79 -7.82
N ILE A 175 -5.70 -15.06 -8.33
CA ILE A 175 -5.32 -13.76 -7.78
C ILE A 175 -6.01 -12.67 -8.59
N LEU A 176 -7.00 -12.03 -7.95
CA LEU A 176 -7.76 -10.92 -8.53
C LEU A 176 -7.12 -9.57 -8.12
N HIS A 177 -7.26 -8.58 -8.99
CA HIS A 177 -6.81 -7.20 -8.74
C HIS A 177 -5.32 -7.08 -8.36
N ALA A 178 -4.47 -7.93 -8.96
CA ALA A 178 -3.02 -7.83 -8.78
C ALA A 178 -2.50 -6.44 -9.21
N LYS A 179 -1.26 -6.12 -8.86
CA LYS A 179 -0.62 -4.87 -9.29
C LYS A 179 -0.74 -4.74 -10.82
N ASN A 180 -1.25 -3.61 -11.30
CA ASN A 180 -1.60 -3.31 -12.70
C ASN A 180 -2.88 -4.00 -13.21
N SER A 181 -3.82 -4.34 -12.32
CA SER A 181 -5.14 -4.93 -12.65
C SER A 181 -5.07 -6.18 -13.54
N ARG A 182 -3.99 -6.96 -13.43
CA ARG A 182 -3.85 -8.24 -14.15
C ARG A 182 -4.16 -9.39 -13.20
N ASP A 183 -5.21 -10.10 -13.50
CA ASP A 183 -5.56 -11.32 -12.80
C ASP A 183 -4.65 -12.45 -13.27
N ARG A 184 -4.36 -13.41 -12.37
CA ARG A 184 -3.56 -14.58 -12.71
C ARG A 184 -3.96 -15.80 -11.90
N LEU A 185 -3.80 -16.97 -12.51
CA LEU A 185 -3.87 -18.26 -11.83
C LEU A 185 -2.47 -18.65 -11.32
N VAL A 186 -2.42 -19.18 -10.11
CA VAL A 186 -1.19 -19.65 -9.47
C VAL A 186 -1.40 -21.10 -9.04
N PRO A 187 -0.58 -22.04 -9.52
CA PRO A 187 -0.67 -23.44 -9.09
C PRO A 187 -0.18 -23.60 -7.65
N ILE A 188 -0.78 -24.53 -6.93
CA ILE A 188 -0.43 -24.90 -5.53
C ILE A 188 0.14 -26.31 -5.50
N ALA A 189 1.23 -26.50 -4.77
CA ALA A 189 1.79 -27.81 -4.54
C ALA A 189 0.85 -28.67 -3.64
N GLU A 190 0.80 -29.99 -3.88
CA GLU A 190 -0.06 -30.93 -3.14
C GLU A 190 0.12 -30.82 -1.62
N SER A 191 1.36 -30.68 -1.16
CA SER A 191 1.65 -30.50 0.27
C SER A 191 0.99 -29.26 0.89
N LEU A 192 0.76 -28.19 0.09
CA LEU A 192 0.06 -26.98 0.51
C LEU A 192 -1.45 -27.18 0.45
N ILE A 193 -1.97 -27.92 -0.54
CA ILE A 193 -3.38 -28.31 -0.64
C ILE A 193 -3.81 -29.08 0.61
N GLU A 194 -3.02 -30.04 1.06
CA GLU A 194 -3.30 -30.79 2.29
C GLU A 194 -3.34 -29.87 3.53
N ARG A 195 -2.47 -28.87 3.61
CA ARG A 195 -2.49 -27.88 4.68
C ARG A 195 -3.72 -26.99 4.64
N PHE A 196 -4.18 -26.60 3.47
CA PHE A 196 -5.45 -25.90 3.30
C PHE A 196 -6.63 -26.75 3.76
N ARG A 197 -6.69 -28.02 3.37
CA ARG A 197 -7.74 -28.95 3.83
C ARG A 197 -7.78 -29.01 5.35
N LYS A 198 -6.63 -29.16 6.01
CA LYS A 198 -6.52 -29.16 7.49
C LYS A 198 -6.94 -27.83 8.10
N LEU A 199 -6.59 -26.69 7.49
CA LEU A 199 -7.00 -25.36 7.95
C LEU A 199 -8.52 -25.19 7.84
N PHE A 200 -9.11 -25.56 6.72
CA PHE A 200 -10.57 -25.43 6.49
C PHE A 200 -11.38 -26.29 7.43
N LEU A 201 -10.92 -27.51 7.72
CA LEU A 201 -11.56 -28.35 8.74
C LEU A 201 -11.56 -27.70 10.12
N LYS A 202 -10.50 -26.98 10.48
CA LYS A 202 -10.42 -26.25 11.76
C LYS A 202 -11.29 -24.99 11.79
N LEU A 203 -11.46 -24.31 10.65
CA LEU A 203 -12.25 -23.09 10.55
C LEU A 203 -13.74 -23.37 10.37
N ARG A 204 -14.12 -24.58 9.93
CA ARG A 204 -15.51 -24.97 9.68
C ARG A 204 -16.48 -24.70 10.84
N PRO A 205 -16.13 -24.96 12.12
CA PRO A 205 -17.00 -24.62 13.25
C PRO A 205 -17.22 -23.12 13.45
N LEU A 206 -16.30 -22.28 12.95
CA LEU A 206 -16.34 -20.82 13.08
C LEU A 206 -17.09 -20.15 11.90
N LEU A 207 -17.30 -20.89 10.81
CA LEU A 207 -17.97 -20.42 9.60
C LEU A 207 -19.44 -20.89 9.52
N ALA A 208 -19.85 -21.77 10.43
CA ALA A 208 -21.23 -22.24 10.56
C ALA A 208 -22.01 -21.32 11.53
N ILE A 209 -22.29 -20.09 11.07
CA ILE A 209 -23.30 -19.20 11.65
C ILE A 209 -24.36 -18.98 10.59
#